data_7cf275541630ff72878643ce9d492bec
#
_entry.id   7cf275541630ff72878643ce9d492bec
#
_cell.length_a   1.000
_cell.length_b   1.000
_cell.length_c   1.000
_cell.angle_alpha   90.00
_cell.angle_beta   90.00
_cell.angle_gamma   90.00
#
_symmetry.space_group_name_H-M   'P 1'
#
loop_
_entity.id
_entity.type
_entity.pdbx_description
1 polymer ?
#
loop_
_entity_poly.entity_id
_entity_poly.type
_entity_poly.pdbx_seq_one_letter_code
_entity_poly.pdbx_strand_id
1 'polypeptide(L)'
;LEFRRVLFRSQLTKLANQMIVGITIGAVAEALLLCERGGASMAKVREAITGGFADSRVLQLHGQRMVEHDFAPRARMTVQVKDMRNALATAAETKFEAPITALLEQLYASGIEHGMADLDHAGLFVELARRNGVPFNPA
;
A
#
# COMPACT_ATOMS: atom_id res chain seq x y z
N LEU A 1 -6.83 27.38 -21.33
CA LEU A 1 -5.63 26.55 -21.48
C LEU A 1 -4.79 26.52 -20.20
N GLU A 2 -4.54 27.66 -19.59
CA GLU A 2 -3.81 27.79 -18.34
C GLU A 2 -4.52 27.05 -17.18
N PHE A 3 -5.82 27.25 -17.06
CA PHE A 3 -6.68 26.61 -16.05
C PHE A 3 -6.65 25.07 -16.17
N ARG A 4 -6.72 24.54 -17.40
CA ARG A 4 -6.65 23.08 -17.65
C ARG A 4 -5.30 22.52 -17.26
N ARG A 5 -4.21 23.24 -17.51
CA ARG A 5 -2.85 22.83 -17.13
C ARG A 5 -2.68 22.78 -15.63
N VAL A 6 -3.22 23.78 -14.92
CA VAL A 6 -3.17 23.83 -13.45
C VAL A 6 -3.96 22.67 -12.84
N LEU A 7 -5.17 22.41 -13.35
CA LEU A 7 -5.97 21.26 -12.91
C LEU A 7 -5.25 19.94 -13.14
N PHE A 8 -4.67 19.75 -14.32
CA PHE A 8 -3.94 18.53 -14.66
C PHE A 8 -2.74 18.32 -13.73
N ARG A 9 -1.97 19.37 -13.45
CA ARG A 9 -0.84 19.30 -12.53
C ARG A 9 -1.28 18.94 -11.11
N SER A 10 -2.41 19.51 -10.64
CA SER A 10 -2.97 19.18 -9.34
C SER A 10 -3.40 17.72 -9.27
N GLN A 11 -4.01 17.21 -10.33
CA GLN A 11 -4.39 15.80 -10.43
C GLN A 11 -3.17 14.89 -10.43
N LEU A 12 -2.11 15.25 -11.14
CA LEU A 12 -0.85 14.50 -11.15
C LEU A 12 -0.23 14.43 -9.76
N THR A 13 -0.23 15.54 -9.03
CA THR A 13 0.29 15.57 -7.66
C THR A 13 -0.48 14.61 -6.75
N LYS A 14 -1.80 14.60 -6.87
CA LYS A 14 -2.64 13.68 -6.11
C LYS A 14 -2.35 12.22 -6.47
N LEU A 15 -2.24 11.92 -7.76
CA LEU A 15 -1.89 10.57 -8.23
C LEU A 15 -0.52 10.14 -7.71
N ALA A 16 0.47 11.02 -7.77
CA ALA A 16 1.82 10.75 -7.26
C ALA A 16 1.77 10.41 -5.76
N ASN A 17 1.01 11.17 -4.98
CA ASN A 17 0.83 10.88 -3.56
C ASN A 17 0.24 9.48 -3.35
N GLN A 18 -0.80 9.13 -4.09
CA GLN A 18 -1.48 7.83 -3.95
C GLN A 18 -0.59 6.67 -4.42
N MET A 19 0.19 6.87 -5.47
CA MET A 19 1.17 5.88 -5.91
C MET A 19 2.19 5.59 -4.80
N ILE A 20 2.78 6.63 -4.23
CA ILE A 20 3.80 6.51 -3.19
C ILE A 20 3.21 5.85 -1.94
N VAL A 21 2.03 6.28 -1.51
CA VAL A 21 1.36 5.68 -0.34
C VAL A 21 1.08 4.21 -0.58
N GLY A 22 0.48 3.86 -1.71
CA GLY A 22 0.13 2.47 -2.01
C GLY A 22 1.33 1.54 -2.13
N ILE A 23 2.39 2.01 -2.79
CA ILE A 23 3.64 1.26 -2.94
C ILE A 23 4.35 1.10 -1.59
N THR A 24 4.40 2.17 -0.80
CA THR A 24 5.05 2.17 0.51
C THR A 24 4.34 1.22 1.49
N ILE A 25 3.01 1.16 1.45
CA ILE A 25 2.24 0.17 2.24
C ILE A 25 2.70 -1.25 1.88
N GLY A 26 2.85 -1.55 0.60
CA GLY A 26 3.33 -2.85 0.13
C GLY A 26 4.74 -3.16 0.62
N ALA A 27 5.64 -2.21 0.51
CA ALA A 27 7.03 -2.36 0.96
C ALA A 27 7.11 -2.60 2.47
N VAL A 28 6.37 -1.83 3.26
CA VAL A 28 6.32 -1.98 4.73
C VAL A 28 5.75 -3.35 5.11
N ALA A 29 4.65 -3.75 4.49
CA ALA A 29 4.00 -5.02 4.77
C ALA A 29 4.93 -6.21 4.48
N GLU A 30 5.55 -6.21 3.31
CA GLU A 30 6.46 -7.28 2.90
C GLU A 30 7.67 -7.38 3.82
N ALA A 31 8.28 -6.25 4.17
CA ALA A 31 9.44 -6.19 5.03
C ALA A 31 9.13 -6.68 6.46
N LEU A 32 8.02 -6.25 7.04
CA LEU A 32 7.62 -6.68 8.37
C LEU A 32 7.30 -8.17 8.42
N LEU A 33 6.63 -8.70 7.39
CA LEU A 33 6.33 -10.13 7.28
C LEU A 33 7.61 -10.97 7.14
N LEU A 34 8.55 -10.50 6.34
CA LEU A 34 9.84 -11.18 6.19
C LEU A 34 10.58 -11.26 7.53
N CYS A 35 10.61 -10.17 8.26
CA CYS A 35 11.26 -10.11 9.57
C CYS A 35 10.59 -11.05 10.58
N GLU A 36 9.26 -11.07 10.60
CA GLU A 36 8.50 -11.99 11.46
C GLU A 36 8.78 -13.44 11.09
N ARG A 37 8.83 -13.77 9.81
CA ARG A 37 9.17 -15.11 9.33
C ARG A 37 10.58 -15.53 9.81
N GLY A 38 11.49 -14.60 9.88
CA GLY A 38 12.86 -14.80 10.39
C GLY A 38 12.97 -14.85 11.91
N GLY A 39 11.85 -14.70 12.64
CA GLY A 39 11.83 -14.77 14.10
C GLY A 39 11.95 -13.43 14.83
N ALA A 40 11.96 -12.31 14.10
CA ALA A 40 12.02 -10.98 14.70
C ALA A 40 10.61 -10.46 15.04
N SER A 41 10.53 -9.61 16.07
CA SER A 41 9.29 -8.92 16.40
C SER A 41 9.05 -7.78 15.42
N MET A 42 7.90 -7.76 14.76
CA MET A 42 7.52 -6.67 13.85
C MET A 42 7.52 -5.32 14.57
N ALA A 43 7.05 -5.27 15.80
CA ALA A 43 7.04 -4.04 16.61
C ALA A 43 8.45 -3.50 16.85
N LYS A 44 9.38 -4.38 17.18
CA LYS A 44 10.79 -3.99 17.42
C LYS A 44 11.50 -3.61 16.13
N VAL A 45 11.21 -4.28 15.02
CA VAL A 45 11.75 -3.92 13.70
C VAL A 45 11.28 -2.53 13.31
N ARG A 46 9.98 -2.28 13.43
CA ARG A 46 9.40 -0.96 13.14
C ARG A 46 10.08 0.12 13.98
N GLU A 47 10.25 -0.11 15.27
CA GLU A 47 10.92 0.82 16.18
C GLU A 47 12.37 1.07 15.78
N ALA A 48 13.11 0.00 15.45
CA ALA A 48 14.53 0.08 15.07
C ALA A 48 14.78 0.91 13.81
N ILE A 49 13.88 0.87 12.83
CA ILE A 49 14.05 1.61 11.57
C ILE A 49 13.42 3.00 11.61
N THR A 50 12.70 3.32 12.67
CA THR A 50 12.12 4.66 12.89
C THR A 50 13.25 5.70 12.99
N GLY A 51 13.10 6.81 12.26
CA GLY A 51 14.07 7.90 12.22
C GLY A 51 15.20 7.72 11.21
N GLY A 52 15.30 6.54 10.57
CA GLY A 52 16.27 6.28 9.51
C GLY A 52 15.71 6.54 8.12
N PHE A 53 16.46 6.14 7.08
CA PHE A 53 16.08 6.36 5.69
C PHE A 53 14.79 5.63 5.28
N ALA A 54 14.50 4.50 5.92
CA ALA A 54 13.31 3.72 5.62
C ALA A 54 12.06 4.23 6.35
N ASP A 55 12.20 5.20 7.23
CA ASP A 55 11.06 5.75 7.96
C ASP A 55 10.16 6.55 7.03
N SER A 56 8.89 6.55 7.35
CA SER A 56 7.87 7.31 6.65
C SER A 56 6.65 7.43 7.54
N ARG A 57 5.76 8.36 7.20
CA ARG A 57 4.46 8.42 7.87
C ARG A 57 3.68 7.12 7.66
N VAL A 58 3.82 6.49 6.50
CA VAL A 58 3.21 5.17 6.20
C VAL A 58 3.76 4.10 7.14
N LEU A 59 5.06 4.03 7.34
CA LEU A 59 5.66 3.10 8.31
C LEU A 59 5.08 3.33 9.71
N GLN A 60 4.99 4.57 10.14
CA GLN A 60 4.51 4.91 11.48
C GLN A 60 3.03 4.57 11.66
N LEU A 61 2.18 4.98 10.73
CA LEU A 61 0.73 4.79 10.85
C LEU A 61 0.27 3.40 10.41
N HIS A 62 0.55 3.04 9.16
CA HIS A 62 0.11 1.77 8.59
C HIS A 62 0.93 0.59 9.13
N GLY A 63 2.21 0.79 9.37
CA GLY A 63 3.05 -0.22 10.01
C GLY A 63 2.56 -0.56 11.41
N GLN A 64 2.10 0.42 12.18
CA GLN A 64 1.52 0.17 13.51
C GLN A 64 0.22 -0.63 13.40
N ARG A 65 -0.63 -0.33 12.42
CA ARG A 65 -1.85 -1.12 12.16
C ARG A 65 -1.52 -2.58 11.85
N MET A 66 -0.47 -2.80 11.06
CA MET A 66 -0.01 -4.15 10.73
C MET A 66 0.48 -4.90 11.97
N VAL A 67 1.27 -4.23 12.82
CA VAL A 67 1.75 -4.81 14.08
C VAL A 67 0.57 -5.19 15.00
N GLU A 68 -0.45 -4.35 15.07
CA GLU A 68 -1.64 -4.55 15.90
C GLU A 68 -2.70 -5.44 15.26
N HIS A 69 -2.53 -5.79 13.98
CA HIS A 69 -3.54 -6.47 13.16
C HIS A 69 -4.87 -5.70 13.14
N ASP A 70 -4.81 -4.37 13.07
CA ASP A 70 -5.96 -3.48 13.00
C ASP A 70 -6.18 -3.01 11.56
N PHE A 71 -7.08 -3.68 10.86
CA PHE A 71 -7.42 -3.37 9.47
C PHE A 71 -8.86 -2.85 9.34
N ALA A 72 -9.37 -2.24 10.41
CA ALA A 72 -10.66 -1.56 10.38
C ALA A 72 -10.66 -0.49 9.28
N PRO A 73 -11.71 -0.41 8.46
CA PRO A 73 -11.70 0.46 7.27
C PRO A 73 -11.63 1.94 7.63
N ARG A 74 -10.61 2.59 7.07
CA ARG A 74 -10.41 4.05 7.09
C ARG A 74 -10.24 4.55 5.66
N ALA A 75 -9.32 3.94 4.90
CA ALA A 75 -9.21 4.07 3.45
C ALA A 75 -9.17 2.66 2.89
N ARG A 76 -10.23 2.22 2.25
CA ARG A 76 -10.41 0.81 1.87
C ARG A 76 -9.51 0.36 0.73
N MET A 77 -9.26 -0.93 0.67
CA MET A 77 -8.56 -1.61 -0.42
C MET A 77 -9.16 -1.26 -1.79
N THR A 78 -10.49 -1.20 -1.89
CA THR A 78 -11.20 -0.85 -3.13
C THR A 78 -10.86 0.55 -3.62
N VAL A 79 -10.68 1.50 -2.71
CA VAL A 79 -10.28 2.88 -3.06
C VAL A 79 -8.82 2.90 -3.53
N GLN A 80 -7.94 2.17 -2.86
CA GLN A 80 -6.53 2.10 -3.23
C GLN A 80 -6.35 1.48 -4.63
N VAL A 81 -7.07 0.42 -4.95
CA VAL A 81 -7.05 -0.18 -6.29
C VAL A 81 -7.50 0.82 -7.35
N LYS A 82 -8.58 1.55 -7.07
CA LYS A 82 -9.07 2.59 -7.98
C LYS A 82 -8.00 3.65 -8.22
N ASP A 83 -7.32 4.10 -7.17
CA ASP A 83 -6.24 5.09 -7.28
C ASP A 83 -5.07 4.56 -8.13
N MET A 84 -4.68 3.30 -7.93
CA MET A 84 -3.64 2.66 -8.74
C MET A 84 -4.04 2.58 -10.22
N ARG A 85 -5.29 2.21 -10.50
CA ARG A 85 -5.83 2.14 -11.87
C ARG A 85 -5.88 3.51 -12.52
N ASN A 86 -6.27 4.55 -11.80
CA ASN A 86 -6.24 5.93 -12.30
C ASN A 86 -4.82 6.37 -12.63
N ALA A 87 -3.85 6.03 -11.78
CA ALA A 87 -2.44 6.32 -12.03
C ALA A 87 -1.94 5.61 -13.29
N LEU A 88 -2.29 4.34 -13.48
CA LEU A 88 -1.91 3.56 -14.67
C LEU A 88 -2.55 4.11 -15.94
N ALA A 89 -3.82 4.55 -15.88
CA ALA A 89 -4.49 5.17 -17.01
C ALA A 89 -3.80 6.48 -17.43
N THR A 90 -3.42 7.31 -16.46
CA THR A 90 -2.67 8.55 -16.70
C THR A 90 -1.27 8.25 -17.26
N ALA A 91 -0.61 7.24 -16.74
CA ALA A 91 0.69 6.80 -17.27
C ALA A 91 0.56 6.41 -18.75
N ALA A 92 -0.46 5.63 -19.11
CA ALA A 92 -0.72 5.25 -20.50
C ALA A 92 -0.95 6.45 -21.40
N GLU A 93 -1.74 7.43 -20.95
CA GLU A 93 -2.00 8.66 -21.72
C GLU A 93 -0.74 9.48 -21.95
N THR A 94 0.18 9.49 -21.01
CA THR A 94 1.46 10.22 -21.10
C THR A 94 2.59 9.37 -21.67
N LYS A 95 2.29 8.15 -22.12
CA LYS A 95 3.26 7.19 -22.66
C LYS A 95 4.38 6.87 -21.68
N PHE A 96 4.01 6.75 -20.41
CA PHE A 96 4.92 6.43 -19.32
C PHE A 96 4.68 5.00 -18.83
N GLU A 97 5.74 4.23 -18.66
CA GLU A 97 5.67 2.89 -18.08
C GLU A 97 5.85 2.97 -16.55
N ALA A 98 4.90 2.40 -15.81
CA ALA A 98 4.89 2.43 -14.34
C ALA A 98 4.81 0.99 -13.79
N PRO A 99 5.90 0.19 -13.89
CA PRO A 99 5.86 -1.22 -13.51
C PRO A 99 5.64 -1.45 -12.02
N ILE A 100 6.15 -0.58 -11.15
CA ILE A 100 5.96 -0.71 -9.70
C ILE A 100 4.48 -0.51 -9.36
N THR A 101 3.84 0.51 -9.89
CA THR A 101 2.41 0.77 -9.71
C THR A 101 1.58 -0.40 -10.26
N ALA A 102 1.94 -0.94 -11.43
CA ALA A 102 1.25 -2.08 -12.02
C ALA A 102 1.32 -3.31 -11.12
N LEU A 103 2.47 -3.60 -10.54
CA LEU A 103 2.64 -4.71 -9.61
C LEU A 103 1.75 -4.51 -8.36
N LEU A 104 1.76 -3.33 -7.78
CA LEU A 104 0.95 -3.04 -6.59
C LEU A 104 -0.55 -3.09 -6.89
N GLU A 105 -0.99 -2.61 -8.07
CA GLU A 105 -2.38 -2.73 -8.48
C GLU A 105 -2.82 -4.19 -8.49
N GLN A 106 -2.01 -5.09 -9.07
CA GLN A 106 -2.29 -6.53 -9.10
C GLN A 106 -2.37 -7.14 -7.69
N LEU A 107 -1.49 -6.73 -6.78
CA LEU A 107 -1.48 -7.24 -5.42
C LEU A 107 -2.74 -6.79 -4.64
N TYR A 108 -3.11 -5.52 -4.75
CA TYR A 108 -4.35 -5.02 -4.14
C TYR A 108 -5.58 -5.72 -4.74
N ALA A 109 -5.64 -5.87 -6.06
CA ALA A 109 -6.74 -6.55 -6.74
C ALA A 109 -6.85 -8.01 -6.28
N SER A 110 -5.74 -8.71 -6.13
CA SER A 110 -5.70 -10.07 -5.60
C SER A 110 -6.25 -10.14 -4.17
N GLY A 111 -5.90 -9.18 -3.33
CA GLY A 111 -6.45 -9.08 -1.98
C GLY A 111 -7.97 -8.94 -1.99
N ILE A 112 -8.50 -8.12 -2.90
CA ILE A 112 -9.95 -7.96 -3.05
C ILE A 112 -10.61 -9.27 -3.47
N GLU A 113 -10.02 -10.01 -4.41
CA GLU A 113 -10.53 -11.32 -4.84
C GLU A 113 -10.56 -12.34 -3.70
N HIS A 114 -9.68 -12.18 -2.71
CA HIS A 114 -9.60 -13.06 -1.55
C HIS A 114 -10.35 -12.53 -0.32
N GLY A 115 -11.31 -11.63 -0.52
CA GLY A 115 -12.23 -11.21 0.53
C GLY A 115 -11.82 -9.99 1.32
N MET A 116 -10.80 -9.24 0.88
CA MET A 116 -10.23 -8.12 1.63
C MET A 116 -10.72 -6.75 1.17
N ALA A 117 -11.81 -6.72 0.35
CA ALA A 117 -12.31 -5.49 -0.27
C ALA A 117 -12.58 -4.36 0.74
N ASP A 118 -13.15 -4.69 1.88
CA ASP A 118 -13.59 -3.73 2.90
C ASP A 118 -12.54 -3.46 3.98
N LEU A 119 -11.38 -4.11 3.92
CA LEU A 119 -10.29 -3.80 4.83
C LEU A 119 -9.68 -2.44 4.50
N ASP A 120 -9.08 -1.81 5.50
CA ASP A 120 -8.19 -0.67 5.30
C ASP A 120 -7.09 -1.04 4.28
N HIS A 121 -6.58 -0.06 3.54
CA HIS A 121 -5.55 -0.33 2.53
C HIS A 121 -4.24 -0.92 3.15
N ALA A 122 -4.01 -0.72 4.45
CA ALA A 122 -2.96 -1.45 5.18
C ALA A 122 -3.21 -2.98 5.17
N GLY A 123 -4.42 -3.41 4.87
CA GLY A 123 -4.81 -4.81 4.73
C GLY A 123 -4.13 -5.55 3.58
N LEU A 124 -3.37 -4.87 2.72
CA LEU A 124 -2.47 -5.54 1.79
C LEU A 124 -1.52 -6.49 2.53
N PHE A 125 -1.19 -6.18 3.77
CA PHE A 125 -0.47 -7.08 4.68
C PHE A 125 -1.13 -8.47 4.75
N VAL A 126 -2.46 -8.52 4.82
CA VAL A 126 -3.21 -9.79 4.91
C VAL A 126 -3.05 -10.61 3.63
N GLU A 127 -3.08 -9.96 2.46
CA GLU A 127 -2.86 -10.65 1.17
C GLU A 127 -1.44 -11.20 1.08
N LEU A 128 -0.44 -10.44 1.48
CA LEU A 128 0.95 -10.89 1.47
C LEU A 128 1.19 -12.02 2.48
N ALA A 129 0.55 -11.95 3.65
CA ALA A 129 0.56 -13.03 4.64
C ALA A 129 -0.04 -14.31 4.04
N ARG A 130 -1.20 -14.20 3.37
CA ARG A 130 -1.84 -15.33 2.70
C ARG A 130 -0.92 -16.00 1.70
N ARG A 131 -0.23 -15.22 0.88
CA ARG A 131 0.72 -15.72 -0.13
C ARG A 131 1.89 -16.49 0.50
N ASN A 132 2.21 -16.18 1.74
CA ASN A 132 3.28 -16.82 2.49
C ASN A 132 2.77 -17.92 3.44
N GLY A 133 1.52 -18.34 3.29
CA GLY A 133 0.95 -19.39 4.11
C GLY A 133 0.73 -19.00 5.56
N VAL A 134 0.67 -17.71 5.86
CA VAL A 134 0.38 -17.19 7.20
C VAL A 134 -1.13 -16.95 7.29
N PRO A 135 -1.87 -17.75 8.06
CA PRO A 135 -3.31 -17.54 8.22
C PRO A 135 -3.57 -16.26 8.99
N PHE A 136 -4.49 -15.46 8.48
CA PHE A 136 -5.00 -14.28 9.17
C PHE A 136 -6.51 -14.42 9.25
N ASN A 137 -7.03 -14.47 10.49
CA ASN A 137 -8.46 -14.34 10.73
C ASN A 137 -8.71 -12.90 11.19
N PRO A 138 -9.35 -12.06 10.36
CA PRO A 138 -9.85 -10.79 10.85
C PRO A 138 -10.94 -11.10 11.86
N ALA A 139 -10.65 -10.81 13.10
CA ALA A 139 -11.66 -10.91 14.16
C ALA A 139 -12.65 -9.76 14.01
#